data_18d64ba78c21bbb66c7a10cc604c84e8
#
_entry.id   18d64ba78c21bbb66c7a10cc604c84e8
#
_cell.length_a   1.000
_cell.length_b   1.000
_cell.length_c   1.000
_cell.angle_alpha   90.00
_cell.angle_beta   90.00
_cell.angle_gamma   90.00
#
_symmetry.space_group_name_H-M   'P 1'
#
loop_
_entity.id
_entity.type
_entity.pdbx_description
1 polymer ?
#
loop_
_entity_poly.entity_id
_entity_poly.type
_entity_poly.pdbx_seq_one_letter_code
_entity_poly.pdbx_strand_id
1 'polypeptide(L)'
;MKFTKMHGAGNDYIYVDCTQSVIDNPSQVAIDLSDRHFGIGSDGLILIKNSDKADFFMEMYNADGSQGQMCGNGIRCVGKFVYDNGLTDKTTVTIDTLAGVKILELKTGADGKVETARVNMGA
;
A
#
# COMPACT_ATOMS: atom_id res chain seq x y z
N MET A 1 -12.48 10.36 4.75
CA MET A 1 -11.31 9.55 4.39
C MET A 1 -11.76 8.38 3.51
N LYS A 2 -11.15 8.26 2.34
CA LYS A 2 -11.40 7.10 1.47
C LYS A 2 -10.34 6.04 1.71
N PHE A 3 -10.77 4.81 1.84
CA PHE A 3 -9.86 3.69 2.02
C PHE A 3 -10.34 2.47 1.24
N THR A 4 -9.42 1.56 0.95
CA THR A 4 -9.70 0.30 0.26
C THR A 4 -9.08 -0.82 1.08
N LYS A 5 -9.86 -1.84 1.40
CA LYS A 5 -9.34 -3.05 2.04
C LYS A 5 -8.96 -4.05 0.96
N MET A 6 -7.73 -4.54 1.00
CA MET A 6 -7.23 -5.51 0.04
C MET A 6 -6.62 -6.70 0.76
N HIS A 7 -6.69 -7.87 0.12
CA HIS A 7 -6.12 -9.12 0.60
C HIS A 7 -4.86 -9.44 -0.21
N GLY A 8 -3.77 -9.71 0.49
CA GLY A 8 -2.57 -10.26 -0.12
C GLY A 8 -2.21 -11.53 0.63
N ALA A 9 -1.99 -12.62 -0.01
CA ALA A 9 -1.47 -13.92 0.47
C ALA A 9 -1.57 -14.15 2.00
N GLY A 10 -2.77 -14.05 2.58
CA GLY A 10 -3.04 -14.28 4.00
C GLY A 10 -3.02 -13.03 4.87
N ASN A 11 -2.71 -11.85 4.31
CA ASN A 11 -2.72 -10.58 5.03
C ASN A 11 -3.78 -9.66 4.47
N ASP A 12 -4.50 -8.96 5.36
CA ASP A 12 -5.47 -7.95 5.00
C ASP A 12 -4.94 -6.59 5.42
N TYR A 13 -4.89 -5.65 4.47
CA TYR A 13 -4.47 -4.28 4.76
C TYR A 13 -5.51 -3.29 4.27
N ILE A 14 -5.59 -2.16 4.97
CA ILE A 14 -6.39 -1.02 4.54
C ILE A 14 -5.43 -0.05 3.85
N TYR A 15 -5.76 0.35 2.63
CA TYR A 15 -4.95 1.25 1.80
C TYR A 15 -5.63 2.60 1.72
N VAL A 16 -4.86 3.66 1.92
CA VAL A 16 -5.37 5.03 1.84
C VAL A 16 -4.48 5.83 0.90
N ASP A 17 -5.11 6.49 -0.07
CA ASP A 17 -4.45 7.42 -0.96
C ASP A 17 -4.19 8.72 -0.21
N CYS A 18 -2.94 8.98 0.12
CA CYS A 18 -2.49 10.20 0.78
C CYS A 18 -1.66 11.09 -0.15
N THR A 19 -1.82 10.93 -1.47
CA THR A 19 -1.09 11.75 -2.43
C THR A 19 -1.58 13.20 -2.44
N GLN A 20 -2.81 13.45 -2.03
CA GLN A 20 -3.41 14.78 -2.00
C GLN A 20 -3.97 15.17 -0.63
N SER A 21 -3.84 14.30 0.36
CA SER A 21 -4.33 14.56 1.72
C SER A 21 -3.40 13.91 2.73
N VAL A 22 -3.52 14.34 3.99
CA VAL A 22 -2.68 13.85 5.09
C VAL A 22 -3.60 13.22 6.13
N ILE A 23 -3.16 12.11 6.71
CA ILE A 23 -3.83 11.51 7.87
C ILE A 23 -3.02 11.92 9.10
N ASP A 24 -3.69 12.59 10.03
CA ASP A 24 -3.10 12.89 11.34
C ASP A 24 -3.12 11.63 12.19
N ASN A 25 -2.04 11.41 12.94
CA ASN A 25 -1.95 10.34 13.91
C ASN A 25 -2.21 8.95 13.30
N PRO A 26 -1.45 8.55 12.25
CA PRO A 26 -1.73 7.30 11.53
C PRO A 26 -1.61 6.05 12.40
N SER A 27 -0.78 6.06 13.44
CA SER A 27 -0.67 4.93 14.37
C SER A 27 -2.01 4.65 15.06
N GLN A 28 -2.68 5.69 15.52
CA GLN A 28 -3.98 5.55 16.17
C GLN A 28 -5.06 5.12 15.18
N VAL A 29 -5.02 5.67 13.97
CA VAL A 29 -5.95 5.28 12.89
C VAL A 29 -5.77 3.79 12.57
N ALA A 30 -4.52 3.31 12.54
CA ALA A 30 -4.24 1.89 12.30
C ALA A 30 -4.87 1.00 13.38
N ILE A 31 -4.73 1.39 14.66
CA ILE A 31 -5.32 0.65 15.77
C ILE A 31 -6.86 0.63 15.63
N ASP A 32 -7.46 1.78 15.41
CA ASP A 32 -8.92 1.92 15.36
C ASP A 32 -9.53 1.17 14.19
N LEU A 33 -8.95 1.30 13.00
CA LEU A 33 -9.48 0.66 11.79
C LEU A 33 -9.20 -0.85 11.78
N SER A 34 -8.14 -1.29 12.44
CA SER A 34 -7.79 -2.71 12.47
C SER A 34 -8.61 -3.51 13.49
N ASP A 35 -9.33 -2.85 14.37
CA ASP A 35 -10.19 -3.52 15.34
C ASP A 35 -11.29 -4.31 14.62
N ARG A 36 -11.37 -5.62 14.91
CA ARG A 36 -12.31 -6.51 14.23
C ARG A 36 -13.71 -6.46 14.84
N HIS A 37 -13.90 -5.76 15.97
CA HIS A 37 -15.22 -5.57 16.62
C HIS A 37 -15.82 -4.21 16.32
N PHE A 38 -15.02 -3.15 16.38
CA PHE A 38 -15.50 -1.76 16.29
C PHE A 38 -14.97 -1.03 15.05
N GLY A 39 -13.94 -1.55 14.41
CA GLY A 39 -13.39 -1.03 13.16
C GLY A 39 -13.73 -1.93 11.99
N ILE A 40 -12.95 -1.81 10.92
CA ILE A 40 -13.12 -2.59 9.70
C ILE A 40 -12.54 -3.99 9.84
N GLY A 41 -11.51 -4.13 10.69
CA GLY A 41 -10.76 -5.35 10.86
C GLY A 41 -9.71 -5.53 9.77
N SER A 42 -8.44 -5.45 10.15
CA SER A 42 -7.33 -5.66 9.21
C SER A 42 -6.07 -6.01 9.98
N ASP A 43 -5.04 -6.43 9.25
CA ASP A 43 -3.71 -6.67 9.81
C ASP A 43 -2.91 -5.38 9.93
N GLY A 44 -3.32 -4.32 9.26
CA GLY A 44 -2.66 -3.04 9.33
C GLY A 44 -3.17 -2.01 8.34
N LEU A 45 -2.51 -0.87 8.31
CA LEU A 45 -2.82 0.29 7.49
C LEU A 45 -1.62 0.63 6.62
N ILE A 46 -1.86 0.89 5.34
CA ILE A 46 -0.82 1.34 4.42
C ILE A 46 -1.26 2.65 3.81
N LEU A 47 -0.43 3.67 3.97
CA LEU A 47 -0.64 4.98 3.36
C LEU A 47 0.24 5.10 2.12
N ILE A 48 -0.35 5.53 1.03
CA ILE A 48 0.36 5.78 -0.22
C ILE A 48 0.55 7.28 -0.35
N LYS A 49 1.79 7.73 -0.29
CA LYS A 49 2.17 9.14 -0.31
C LYS A 49 3.02 9.44 -1.53
N ASN A 50 3.20 10.72 -1.81
CA ASN A 50 4.16 11.16 -2.82
C ASN A 50 5.58 10.98 -2.30
N SER A 51 6.52 10.80 -3.23
CA SER A 51 7.94 10.66 -2.92
C SER A 51 8.76 11.50 -3.91
N ASP A 52 9.87 12.06 -3.45
CA ASP A 52 10.85 12.73 -4.30
C ASP A 52 11.90 11.78 -4.88
N LYS A 53 11.97 10.55 -4.38
CA LYS A 53 12.94 9.53 -4.82
C LYS A 53 12.33 8.50 -5.73
N ALA A 54 11.00 8.31 -5.67
CA ALA A 54 10.29 7.24 -6.35
C ALA A 54 8.94 7.74 -6.80
N ASP A 55 8.18 6.89 -7.47
CA ASP A 55 6.82 7.26 -7.89
C ASP A 55 5.90 7.47 -6.69
N PHE A 56 6.05 6.65 -5.65
CA PHE A 56 5.26 6.74 -4.42
C PHE A 56 6.09 6.35 -3.20
N PHE A 57 5.61 6.75 -2.04
CA PHE A 57 6.13 6.31 -0.74
C PHE A 57 5.06 5.46 -0.05
N MET A 58 5.46 4.30 0.45
CA MET A 58 4.60 3.41 1.22
C MET A 58 4.92 3.54 2.70
N GLU A 59 3.95 4.00 3.49
CA GLU A 59 4.08 4.10 4.93
C GLU A 59 3.14 3.07 5.55
N MET A 60 3.70 2.13 6.32
CA MET A 60 2.95 0.97 6.81
C MET A 60 2.87 0.99 8.32
N TYR A 61 1.69 0.71 8.84
CA TYR A 61 1.43 0.58 10.28
C TYR A 61 0.75 -0.76 10.54
N ASN A 62 1.23 -1.46 11.56
CA ASN A 62 0.63 -2.71 12.00
C ASN A 62 -0.66 -2.44 12.79
N ALA A 63 -1.43 -3.50 13.07
CA ALA A 63 -2.70 -3.37 13.78
C ALA A 63 -2.54 -2.82 15.21
N ASP A 64 -1.35 -2.96 15.79
CA ASP A 64 -1.03 -2.42 17.12
C ASP A 64 -0.53 -0.95 17.08
N GLY A 65 -0.50 -0.35 15.90
CA GLY A 65 -0.04 1.02 15.70
C GLY A 65 1.45 1.17 15.46
N SER A 66 2.24 0.10 15.59
CA SER A 66 3.67 0.17 15.32
C SER A 66 3.93 0.34 13.82
N GLN A 67 4.96 1.13 13.49
CA GLN A 67 5.33 1.35 12.09
C GLN A 67 6.17 0.19 11.58
N GLY A 68 5.78 -0.37 10.43
CA GLY A 68 6.53 -1.42 9.74
C GLY A 68 7.41 -0.85 8.65
N GLN A 69 8.42 -1.62 8.23
CA GLN A 69 9.32 -1.22 7.16
C GLN A 69 8.76 -1.56 5.78
N MET A 70 8.37 -2.80 5.59
CA MET A 70 7.82 -3.28 4.33
C MET A 70 7.21 -4.67 4.52
N CYS A 71 6.13 -4.93 3.79
CA CYS A 71 5.55 -6.26 3.64
C CYS A 71 5.51 -6.59 2.15
N GLY A 72 6.10 -7.71 1.74
CA GLY A 72 6.16 -8.11 0.35
C GLY A 72 4.79 -8.22 -0.31
N ASN A 73 3.82 -8.80 0.39
CA ASN A 73 2.45 -8.88 -0.10
C ASN A 73 1.77 -7.51 -0.12
N GLY A 74 2.01 -6.70 0.91
CA GLY A 74 1.48 -5.35 0.99
C GLY A 74 1.96 -4.47 -0.14
N ILE A 75 3.25 -4.53 -0.48
CA ILE A 75 3.80 -3.68 -1.55
C ILE A 75 3.26 -4.09 -2.93
N ARG A 76 3.01 -5.39 -3.15
CA ARG A 76 2.36 -5.83 -4.40
C ARG A 76 0.96 -5.25 -4.52
N CYS A 77 0.22 -5.23 -3.44
CA CYS A 77 -1.10 -4.62 -3.40
C CYS A 77 -1.04 -3.10 -3.58
N VAL A 78 0.01 -2.43 -3.10
CA VAL A 78 0.24 -1.01 -3.40
C VAL A 78 0.35 -0.79 -4.90
N GLY A 79 1.12 -1.63 -5.61
CA GLY A 79 1.25 -1.55 -7.05
C GLY A 79 -0.09 -1.69 -7.76
N LYS A 80 -0.87 -2.68 -7.37
CA LYS A 80 -2.22 -2.85 -7.92
C LYS A 80 -3.12 -1.66 -7.61
N PHE A 81 -3.09 -1.17 -6.37
CA PHE A 81 -3.91 -0.04 -5.93
C PHE A 81 -3.63 1.21 -6.77
N VAL A 82 -2.36 1.58 -6.93
CA VAL A 82 -2.01 2.83 -7.63
C VAL A 82 -2.35 2.75 -9.12
N TYR A 83 -2.18 1.61 -9.74
CA TYR A 83 -2.51 1.43 -11.15
C TYR A 83 -4.03 1.38 -11.36
N ASP A 84 -4.73 0.53 -10.61
CA ASP A 84 -6.16 0.31 -10.77
C ASP A 84 -7.00 1.56 -10.43
N ASN A 85 -6.49 2.40 -9.54
CA ASN A 85 -7.17 3.65 -9.14
C ASN A 85 -6.72 4.88 -9.94
N GLY A 86 -5.90 4.67 -10.96
CA GLY A 86 -5.49 5.76 -11.86
C GLY A 86 -4.47 6.73 -11.29
N LEU A 87 -3.78 6.38 -10.20
CA LEU A 87 -2.71 7.21 -9.65
C LEU A 87 -1.46 7.17 -10.53
N THR A 88 -1.29 6.11 -11.31
CA THR A 88 -0.25 5.97 -12.31
C THR A 88 -0.78 5.16 -13.49
N ASP A 89 -0.22 5.38 -14.68
CA ASP A 89 -0.45 4.55 -15.87
C ASP A 89 0.77 3.70 -16.22
N LYS A 90 1.78 3.72 -15.37
CA LYS A 90 3.02 2.96 -15.60
C LYS A 90 2.85 1.53 -15.13
N THR A 91 3.46 0.59 -15.86
CA THR A 91 3.51 -0.82 -15.46
C THR A 91 4.80 -1.17 -14.73
N THR A 92 5.78 -0.27 -14.73
CA THR A 92 6.95 -0.36 -13.85
C THR A 92 6.88 0.81 -12.89
N VAL A 93 6.67 0.52 -11.61
CA VAL A 93 6.42 1.53 -10.57
C VAL A 93 7.48 1.40 -9.50
N THR A 94 8.04 2.52 -9.08
CA THR A 94 8.99 2.56 -7.97
C THR A 94 8.29 3.00 -6.70
N ILE A 95 8.54 2.29 -5.61
CA ILE A 95 7.95 2.56 -4.31
C ILE A 95 9.07 2.74 -3.29
N ASP A 96 9.14 3.92 -2.70
CA ASP A 96 10.04 4.19 -1.59
C ASP A 96 9.44 3.61 -0.31
N THR A 97 10.26 2.94 0.48
CA THR A 97 9.86 2.36 1.77
C THR A 97 10.93 2.64 2.81
N LEU A 98 10.67 2.35 4.07
CA LEU A 98 11.70 2.42 5.11
C LEU A 98 12.83 1.43 4.88
N ALA A 99 12.60 0.40 4.08
CA ALA A 99 13.61 -0.58 3.69
C ALA A 99 14.29 -0.22 2.36
N GLY A 100 14.06 0.98 1.82
CA GLY A 100 14.63 1.45 0.57
C GLY A 100 13.62 1.47 -0.58
N VAL A 101 14.09 1.89 -1.76
CA VAL A 101 13.25 1.94 -2.96
C VAL A 101 13.13 0.55 -3.56
N LYS A 102 11.90 0.14 -3.85
CA LYS A 102 11.59 -1.13 -4.50
C LYS A 102 10.97 -0.87 -5.86
N ILE A 103 11.21 -1.77 -6.80
CA ILE A 103 10.67 -1.68 -8.16
C ILE A 103 9.61 -2.76 -8.31
N LEU A 104 8.42 -2.36 -8.74
CA LEU A 104 7.32 -3.26 -9.03
C LEU A 104 7.12 -3.35 -10.53
N GLU A 105 7.02 -4.57 -11.03
CA GLU A 105 6.63 -4.85 -12.40
C GLU A 105 5.20 -5.36 -12.38
N LEU A 106 4.29 -4.63 -13.04
CA LEU A 106 2.86 -4.93 -13.05
C LEU A 106 2.48 -5.54 -14.38
N LYS A 107 1.64 -6.58 -14.32
CA LYS A 107 1.07 -7.19 -15.51
C LYS A 107 -0.44 -7.02 -15.46
N THR A 108 -1.00 -6.40 -16.50
CA THR A 108 -2.44 -6.19 -16.59
C THR A 108 -3.13 -7.36 -17.29
N GLY A 109 -4.36 -7.62 -16.87
CA GLY A 109 -5.22 -8.60 -17.52
C GLY A 109 -6.07 -8.01 -18.63
N ALA A 110 -6.98 -8.81 -19.15
CA ALA A 110 -7.86 -8.41 -20.26
C ALA A 110 -8.81 -7.28 -19.89
N ASP A 111 -9.09 -7.08 -18.59
CA ASP A 111 -9.95 -6.02 -18.08
C ASP A 111 -9.20 -4.69 -17.84
N GLY A 112 -7.90 -4.64 -18.14
CA GLY A 112 -7.08 -3.46 -17.91
C GLY A 112 -6.64 -3.27 -16.46
N LYS A 113 -7.00 -4.18 -15.57
CA LYS A 113 -6.60 -4.16 -14.16
C LYS A 113 -5.33 -4.98 -13.97
N VAL A 114 -4.59 -4.69 -12.89
CA VAL A 114 -3.40 -5.46 -12.56
C VAL A 114 -3.78 -6.88 -12.17
N GLU A 115 -3.23 -7.84 -12.90
CA GLU A 115 -3.41 -9.26 -12.64
C GLU A 115 -2.31 -9.80 -11.74
N THR A 116 -1.06 -9.41 -12.01
CA THR A 116 0.10 -9.83 -11.22
C THR A 116 1.02 -8.64 -10.96
N ALA A 117 1.71 -8.69 -9.82
CA ALA A 117 2.74 -7.72 -9.47
C ALA A 117 3.98 -8.48 -9.00
N ARG A 118 5.12 -8.14 -9.57
CA ARG A 118 6.40 -8.73 -9.23
C ARG A 118 7.27 -7.68 -8.56
N VAL A 119 7.81 -8.01 -7.40
CA VAL A 119 8.71 -7.12 -6.67
C VAL A 119 10.14 -7.44 -7.06
N ASN A 120 10.86 -6.44 -7.56
CA ASN A 120 12.31 -6.52 -7.72
C ASN A 120 12.93 -5.91 -6.47
N MET A 121 13.55 -6.74 -5.66
CA MET A 121 14.13 -6.32 -4.38
C MET A 121 15.49 -5.65 -4.55
N GLY A 122 15.94 -5.47 -5.77
CA GLY A 122 17.24 -4.91 -6.06
C GLY A 122 18.36 -5.94 -6.01
N ALA A 123 19.54 -5.49 -6.27
CA ALA A 123 20.73 -6.34 -6.21
C ALA A 123 21.24 -6.47 -4.78
#